data_fda3f8e08b2d2a4112f4a69e05226e9e
#
_entry.id   fda3f8e08b2d2a4112f4a69e05226e9e
#
_cell.length_a   1.000
_cell.length_b   1.000
_cell.length_c   1.000
_cell.angle_alpha   90.00
_cell.angle_beta   90.00
_cell.angle_gamma   90.00
#
_symmetry.space_group_name_H-M   'P 1'
#
loop_
_entity.id
_entity.type
_entity.pdbx_description
1 polymer ?
#
loop_
_entity_poly.entity_id
_entity_poly.type
_entity_poly.pdbx_seq_one_letter_code
_entity_poly.pdbx_strand_id
1 'polypeptide(L)'
;MNFNDILVAIDDFVWGVPLMVLIIVGGLLLTCRTKLVQVFHLPLALKWMVKEEEGGKGDVSSFGALCTALSATIGTGNIVGVATAICAGGPGALFWMLVAAFLGMATKYAEGLLAVKYRTFDEEGHALGGPFYYIEKGMGKNWKWLAKAFAVFGVLAGLMGIGTFTQVNGISSAVHSFFDANNSNTVNIPFIGEYSWSIIITSIILAVVVGLVVIGGIKRISNVATIVVPFMAIAYVVFALMLIFSNLDKIPMAIELIVKGAFNPKAVTGGVVGTMLVAMQKGVARGIFSNEAGLGSAPIASAAAKTKEPVRQGLVTMTGTFLDTIVICTMTGLSIVLTGAWQVEGLEGVGVTSYAFGEGIPFLPERVTSFILMVCLTFFAFTTILGWDYYSESCLKYLTKGNKKIVKVFRYLYILAVFIGPYMTISAVWTIADIFNGLMAIPNMIALFALSGVVAKETKKFFAEGKHKQKNS
;
A
#
# COMPACT_ATOMS: atom_id res chain seq x y z
N MET A 1 -2.05 -24.02 21.97
CA MET A 1 -1.90 -22.97 20.93
C MET A 1 -0.93 -21.94 21.50
N ASN A 2 0.17 -21.71 20.83
CA ASN A 2 1.05 -20.61 21.19
C ASN A 2 0.46 -19.28 20.64
N PHE A 3 1.05 -18.14 21.01
CA PHE A 3 0.54 -16.84 20.59
C PHE A 3 0.49 -16.68 19.06
N ASN A 4 1.50 -17.19 18.34
CA ASN A 4 1.53 -17.15 16.88
C ASN A 4 0.40 -17.98 16.24
N ASP A 5 0.07 -19.15 16.79
CA ASP A 5 -1.02 -19.99 16.25
C ASP A 5 -2.36 -19.24 16.33
N ILE A 6 -2.57 -18.47 17.40
CA ILE A 6 -3.78 -17.66 17.57
C ILE A 6 -3.82 -16.53 16.54
N LEU A 7 -2.71 -15.84 16.31
CA LEU A 7 -2.63 -14.78 15.32
C LEU A 7 -2.91 -15.31 13.91
N VAL A 8 -2.31 -16.44 13.54
CA VAL A 8 -2.53 -17.08 12.23
C VAL A 8 -3.99 -17.49 12.05
N ALA A 9 -4.62 -18.08 13.09
CA ALA A 9 -6.02 -18.46 13.01
C ALA A 9 -6.96 -17.25 12.83
N ILE A 10 -6.65 -16.12 13.46
CA ILE A 10 -7.41 -14.86 13.28
C ILE A 10 -7.18 -14.31 11.86
N ASP A 11 -5.96 -14.33 11.36
CA ASP A 11 -5.62 -13.87 10.01
C ASP A 11 -6.34 -14.69 8.94
N ASP A 12 -6.29 -16.01 9.03
CA ASP A 12 -6.98 -16.93 8.13
C ASP A 12 -8.52 -16.72 8.14
N PHE A 13 -9.08 -16.37 9.30
CA PHE A 13 -10.49 -16.02 9.41
C PHE A 13 -10.81 -14.68 8.74
N VAL A 14 -10.01 -13.66 9.00
CA VAL A 14 -10.21 -12.30 8.47
C VAL A 14 -10.00 -12.26 6.96
N TRP A 15 -8.91 -12.85 6.46
CA TRP A 15 -8.61 -12.94 5.03
C TRP A 15 -9.20 -14.18 4.34
N GLY A 16 -10.16 -14.79 4.98
CA GLY A 16 -10.90 -15.91 4.41
C GLY A 16 -11.67 -15.53 3.14
N VAL A 17 -12.29 -16.55 2.52
CA VAL A 17 -13.09 -16.39 1.29
C VAL A 17 -14.10 -15.24 1.35
N PRO A 18 -14.80 -14.96 2.49
CA PRO A 18 -15.79 -13.88 2.55
C PRO A 18 -15.22 -12.50 2.25
N LEU A 19 -14.06 -12.14 2.82
CA LEU A 19 -13.45 -10.81 2.59
C LEU A 19 -12.93 -10.69 1.15
N MET A 20 -12.29 -11.74 0.62
CA MET A 20 -11.83 -11.73 -0.78
C MET A 20 -12.99 -11.58 -1.76
N VAL A 21 -14.09 -12.30 -1.55
CA VAL A 21 -15.31 -12.17 -2.36
C VAL A 21 -15.87 -10.76 -2.26
N LEU A 22 -15.93 -10.21 -1.05
CA LEU A 22 -16.40 -8.84 -0.82
C LEU A 22 -15.59 -7.82 -1.63
N ILE A 23 -14.27 -7.92 -1.62
CA ILE A 23 -13.38 -6.99 -2.32
C ILE A 23 -13.49 -7.16 -3.85
N ILE A 24 -13.42 -8.39 -4.35
CA ILE A 24 -13.50 -8.67 -5.80
C ILE A 24 -14.86 -8.28 -6.35
N VAL A 25 -15.95 -8.70 -5.70
CA VAL A 25 -17.31 -8.37 -6.13
C VAL A 25 -17.57 -6.87 -6.02
N GLY A 26 -17.07 -6.21 -4.98
CA GLY A 26 -17.16 -4.76 -4.83
C GLY A 26 -16.43 -4.01 -5.94
N GLY A 27 -15.20 -4.42 -6.26
CA GLY A 27 -14.44 -3.87 -7.38
C GLY A 27 -15.12 -4.10 -8.73
N LEU A 28 -15.68 -5.29 -8.95
CA LEU A 28 -16.44 -5.61 -10.16
C LEU A 28 -17.73 -4.76 -10.26
N LEU A 29 -18.49 -4.65 -9.18
CA LEU A 29 -19.68 -3.80 -9.11
C LEU A 29 -19.36 -2.34 -9.46
N LEU A 30 -18.30 -1.79 -8.88
CA LEU A 30 -17.88 -0.42 -9.15
C LEU A 30 -17.38 -0.27 -10.58
N THR A 31 -16.62 -1.22 -11.11
CA THR A 31 -16.18 -1.28 -12.50
C THR A 31 -17.38 -1.22 -13.47
N CYS A 32 -18.40 -2.05 -13.23
CA CYS A 32 -19.62 -2.07 -14.04
C CYS A 32 -20.42 -0.76 -13.91
N ARG A 33 -20.64 -0.28 -12.69
CA ARG A 33 -21.42 0.95 -12.42
C ARG A 33 -20.77 2.21 -12.94
N THR A 34 -19.45 2.27 -13.01
CA THR A 34 -18.67 3.39 -13.55
C THR A 34 -18.32 3.21 -15.03
N LYS A 35 -18.81 2.13 -15.67
CA LYS A 35 -18.59 1.82 -17.09
C LYS A 35 -17.12 1.73 -17.46
N LEU A 36 -16.34 0.92 -16.71
CA LEU A 36 -14.92 0.71 -16.94
C LEU A 36 -14.11 2.02 -16.89
N VAL A 37 -14.36 2.87 -15.89
CA VAL A 37 -13.69 4.16 -15.72
C VAL A 37 -12.17 4.04 -15.78
N GLN A 38 -11.61 2.96 -15.24
CA GLN A 38 -10.18 2.66 -15.22
C GLN A 38 -9.60 2.34 -16.61
N VAL A 39 -10.42 2.03 -17.61
CA VAL A 39 -9.99 1.80 -18.99
C VAL A 39 -10.17 3.06 -19.83
N PHE A 40 -11.40 3.59 -19.86
CA PHE A 40 -11.74 4.67 -20.78
C PHE A 40 -11.23 6.04 -20.32
N HIS A 41 -10.98 6.22 -19.04
CA HIS A 41 -10.57 7.52 -18.48
C HIS A 41 -9.17 7.52 -17.84
N LEU A 42 -8.40 6.44 -17.98
CA LEU A 42 -7.02 6.38 -17.49
C LEU A 42 -6.11 7.46 -18.09
N PRO A 43 -6.15 7.75 -19.43
CA PRO A 43 -5.33 8.83 -19.98
C PRO A 43 -5.67 10.20 -19.38
N LEU A 44 -6.96 10.45 -19.12
CA LEU A 44 -7.42 11.68 -18.49
C LEU A 44 -6.96 11.75 -17.02
N ALA A 45 -7.02 10.62 -16.31
CA ALA A 45 -6.55 10.49 -14.93
C ALA A 45 -5.05 10.81 -14.79
N LEU A 46 -4.22 10.23 -15.66
CA LEU A 46 -2.77 10.50 -15.72
C LEU A 46 -2.46 11.97 -16.04
N LYS A 47 -3.23 12.58 -16.94
CA LYS A 47 -3.11 14.02 -17.23
C LYS A 47 -3.43 14.88 -16.00
N TRP A 48 -4.49 14.55 -15.26
CA TRP A 48 -4.91 15.31 -14.09
C TRP A 48 -4.08 15.04 -12.84
N MET A 49 -3.32 13.97 -12.83
CA MET A 49 -2.36 13.70 -11.77
C MET A 49 -1.35 14.85 -11.61
N VAL A 50 -0.87 15.41 -12.73
CA VAL A 50 0.14 16.49 -12.73
C VAL A 50 -0.45 17.88 -12.95
N LYS A 51 -1.71 17.99 -13.37
CA LYS A 51 -2.34 19.29 -13.64
C LYS A 51 -3.16 19.73 -12.44
N GLU A 52 -2.78 20.84 -11.81
CA GLU A 52 -3.53 21.44 -10.69
C GLU A 52 -4.89 22.00 -11.11
N GLU A 53 -5.82 22.09 -10.16
CA GLU A 53 -7.11 22.73 -10.30
C GLU A 53 -7.12 24.04 -9.53
N GLU A 54 -7.40 25.14 -10.23
CA GLU A 54 -7.45 26.47 -9.62
C GLU A 54 -8.70 26.67 -8.74
N GLY A 55 -8.50 27.32 -7.58
CA GLY A 55 -9.57 27.72 -6.67
C GLY A 55 -10.28 26.59 -5.93
N GLY A 56 -9.70 25.40 -5.87
CA GLY A 56 -10.15 24.30 -5.01
C GLY A 56 -9.88 24.59 -3.52
N LYS A 57 -10.75 24.13 -2.62
CA LYS A 57 -10.50 24.12 -1.17
C LYS A 57 -9.79 22.83 -0.79
N GLY A 58 -8.86 22.88 0.17
CA GLY A 58 -8.10 21.74 0.66
C GLY A 58 -6.75 22.19 1.25
N ASP A 59 -6.01 21.25 1.85
CA ASP A 59 -4.74 21.54 2.54
C ASP A 59 -3.53 21.45 1.62
N VAL A 60 -3.58 20.54 0.63
CA VAL A 60 -2.47 20.21 -0.28
C VAL A 60 -2.95 20.15 -1.73
N SER A 61 -2.05 20.29 -2.71
CA SER A 61 -2.42 20.13 -4.13
C SER A 61 -2.93 18.70 -4.41
N SER A 62 -3.65 18.50 -5.52
CA SER A 62 -4.09 17.15 -5.93
C SER A 62 -2.91 16.20 -6.13
N PHE A 63 -1.80 16.70 -6.68
CA PHE A 63 -0.55 15.95 -6.78
C PHE A 63 0.06 15.64 -5.41
N GLY A 64 0.04 16.61 -4.48
CA GLY A 64 0.51 16.39 -3.10
C GLY A 64 -0.33 15.36 -2.35
N ALA A 65 -1.66 15.37 -2.52
CA ALA A 65 -2.55 14.36 -1.97
C ALA A 65 -2.28 12.97 -2.58
N LEU A 66 -2.05 12.89 -3.89
CA LEU A 66 -1.67 11.65 -4.56
C LEU A 66 -0.31 11.14 -4.07
N CYS A 67 0.70 12.00 -3.99
CA CYS A 67 2.03 11.61 -3.47
C CYS A 67 1.95 11.15 -2.00
N THR A 68 1.08 11.79 -1.19
CA THR A 68 0.82 11.33 0.18
C THR A 68 0.14 9.96 0.19
N ALA A 69 -0.80 9.70 -0.72
CA ALA A 69 -1.41 8.40 -0.87
C ALA A 69 -0.41 7.35 -1.39
N LEU A 70 0.40 7.69 -2.39
CA LEU A 70 1.45 6.82 -2.92
C LEU A 70 2.56 6.57 -1.88
N SER A 71 2.88 7.55 -1.04
CA SER A 71 3.85 7.33 0.04
C SER A 71 3.39 6.26 1.02
N ALA A 72 2.08 6.16 1.27
CA ALA A 72 1.54 5.14 2.14
C ALA A 72 1.45 3.76 1.47
N THR A 73 1.29 3.70 0.13
CA THR A 73 1.09 2.45 -0.62
C THR A 73 2.40 1.85 -1.15
N ILE A 74 3.29 2.67 -1.73
CA ILE A 74 4.58 2.19 -2.26
C ILE A 74 5.54 1.95 -1.09
N GLY A 75 5.59 0.71 -0.62
CA GLY A 75 6.34 0.31 0.58
C GLY A 75 6.96 -1.08 0.45
N THR A 76 7.11 -1.75 1.59
CA THR A 76 7.59 -3.14 1.62
C THR A 76 6.70 -4.09 0.81
N GLY A 77 5.41 -3.78 0.63
CA GLY A 77 4.46 -4.55 -0.16
C GLY A 77 4.93 -4.78 -1.61
N ASN A 78 5.49 -3.75 -2.24
CA ASN A 78 5.93 -3.79 -3.65
C ASN A 78 7.19 -4.63 -3.90
N ILE A 79 8.00 -4.86 -2.89
CA ILE A 79 9.26 -5.60 -2.99
C ILE A 79 9.14 -6.93 -2.24
N VAL A 80 8.93 -6.88 -0.93
CA VAL A 80 8.84 -8.06 -0.05
C VAL A 80 7.49 -8.77 -0.22
N GLY A 81 6.38 -8.01 -0.30
CA GLY A 81 5.04 -8.56 -0.45
C GLY A 81 4.85 -9.31 -1.75
N VAL A 82 5.37 -8.80 -2.87
CA VAL A 82 5.33 -9.49 -4.18
C VAL A 82 6.14 -10.78 -4.12
N ALA A 83 7.34 -10.76 -3.53
CA ALA A 83 8.18 -11.94 -3.36
C ALA A 83 7.46 -13.01 -2.53
N THR A 84 6.89 -12.65 -1.38
CA THR A 84 6.14 -13.59 -0.55
C THR A 84 4.90 -14.16 -1.24
N ALA A 85 4.20 -13.36 -2.07
CA ALA A 85 3.07 -13.86 -2.86
C ALA A 85 3.49 -14.93 -3.85
N ILE A 86 4.59 -14.70 -4.58
CA ILE A 86 5.09 -15.62 -5.61
C ILE A 86 5.70 -16.87 -4.97
N CYS A 87 6.44 -16.75 -3.88
CA CYS A 87 6.99 -17.91 -3.17
C CYS A 87 5.88 -18.81 -2.59
N ALA A 88 4.82 -18.23 -2.04
CA ALA A 88 3.71 -18.97 -1.43
C ALA A 88 2.68 -19.50 -2.44
N GLY A 89 2.40 -18.73 -3.50
CA GLY A 89 1.34 -19.02 -4.47
C GLY A 89 1.83 -19.40 -5.87
N GLY A 90 3.16 -19.45 -6.08
CA GLY A 90 3.76 -19.62 -7.40
C GLY A 90 3.65 -18.35 -8.27
N PRO A 91 4.21 -18.36 -9.50
CA PRO A 91 4.14 -17.25 -10.45
C PRO A 91 2.73 -16.78 -10.76
N GLY A 92 1.72 -17.65 -10.68
CA GLY A 92 0.30 -17.33 -10.88
C GLY A 92 -0.26 -16.32 -9.88
N ALA A 93 0.36 -16.16 -8.71
CA ALA A 93 -0.02 -15.14 -7.74
C ALA A 93 0.10 -13.71 -8.34
N LEU A 94 1.10 -13.47 -9.20
CA LEU A 94 1.24 -12.19 -9.90
C LEU A 94 0.05 -11.90 -10.82
N PHE A 95 -0.46 -12.90 -11.54
CA PHE A 95 -1.65 -12.74 -12.38
C PHE A 95 -2.86 -12.26 -11.54
N TRP A 96 -3.12 -12.93 -10.43
CA TRP A 96 -4.26 -12.60 -9.57
C TRP A 96 -4.07 -11.26 -8.85
N MET A 97 -2.83 -10.88 -8.54
CA MET A 97 -2.48 -9.54 -8.04
C MET A 97 -2.87 -8.47 -9.06
N LEU A 98 -2.58 -8.67 -10.36
CA LEU A 98 -2.95 -7.74 -11.43
C LEU A 98 -4.46 -7.65 -11.64
N VAL A 99 -5.18 -8.78 -11.56
CA VAL A 99 -6.65 -8.81 -11.63
C VAL A 99 -7.25 -8.02 -10.48
N ALA A 100 -6.77 -8.24 -9.26
CA ALA A 100 -7.21 -7.48 -8.08
C ALA A 100 -6.92 -5.99 -8.22
N ALA A 101 -5.75 -5.61 -8.73
CA ALA A 101 -5.38 -4.22 -8.96
C ALA A 101 -6.26 -3.56 -10.04
N PHE A 102 -6.56 -4.25 -11.13
CA PHE A 102 -7.45 -3.74 -12.16
C PHE A 102 -8.85 -3.40 -11.61
N LEU A 103 -9.42 -4.30 -10.82
CA LEU A 103 -10.69 -4.04 -10.12
C LEU A 103 -10.53 -2.98 -9.03
N GLY A 104 -9.41 -3.01 -8.32
CA GLY A 104 -9.03 -2.07 -7.28
C GLY A 104 -8.92 -0.62 -7.79
N MET A 105 -8.57 -0.40 -9.05
CA MET A 105 -8.56 0.93 -9.65
C MET A 105 -9.95 1.58 -9.60
N ALA A 106 -11.02 0.84 -9.92
CA ALA A 106 -12.39 1.36 -9.80
C ALA A 106 -12.80 1.58 -8.34
N THR A 107 -12.30 0.75 -7.43
CA THR A 107 -12.48 0.92 -5.98
C THR A 107 -11.83 2.20 -5.49
N LYS A 108 -10.56 2.44 -5.83
CA LYS A 108 -9.83 3.69 -5.50
C LYS A 108 -10.48 4.93 -6.11
N TYR A 109 -11.02 4.80 -7.33
CA TYR A 109 -11.81 5.87 -7.94
C TYR A 109 -13.00 6.25 -7.05
N ALA A 110 -13.79 5.25 -6.63
CA ALA A 110 -14.95 5.47 -5.77
C ALA A 110 -14.56 6.06 -4.40
N GLU A 111 -13.50 5.55 -3.79
CA GLU A 111 -12.94 6.03 -2.54
C GLU A 111 -12.55 7.50 -2.62
N GLY A 112 -11.78 7.90 -3.64
CA GLY A 112 -11.35 9.29 -3.84
C GLY A 112 -12.52 10.24 -4.12
N LEU A 113 -13.51 9.80 -4.91
CA LEU A 113 -14.73 10.55 -5.18
C LEU A 113 -15.53 10.80 -3.90
N LEU A 114 -15.80 9.73 -3.14
CA LEU A 114 -16.59 9.82 -1.90
C LEU A 114 -15.87 10.65 -0.82
N ALA A 115 -14.55 10.55 -0.75
CA ALA A 115 -13.73 11.32 0.18
C ALA A 115 -13.94 12.83 -0.01
N VAL A 116 -13.88 13.32 -1.24
CA VAL A 116 -14.10 14.75 -1.55
C VAL A 116 -15.56 15.14 -1.42
N LYS A 117 -16.49 14.26 -1.84
CA LYS A 117 -17.93 14.56 -1.77
C LYS A 117 -18.44 14.74 -0.35
N TYR A 118 -17.95 13.95 0.60
CA TYR A 118 -18.44 13.94 1.98
C TYR A 118 -17.50 14.58 3.00
N ARG A 119 -16.39 15.18 2.56
CA ARG A 119 -15.48 15.90 3.45
C ARG A 119 -16.14 17.09 4.13
N THR A 120 -15.55 17.52 5.22
CA THR A 120 -15.88 18.74 5.94
C THR A 120 -14.62 19.54 6.21
N PHE A 121 -14.77 20.72 6.80
CA PHE A 121 -13.64 21.54 7.19
C PHE A 121 -13.79 21.87 8.67
N ASP A 122 -12.65 21.90 9.38
CA ASP A 122 -12.63 22.35 10.77
C ASP A 122 -12.67 23.90 10.86
N GLU A 123 -12.63 24.43 12.09
CA GLU A 123 -12.65 25.86 12.35
C GLU A 123 -11.41 26.58 11.80
N GLU A 124 -10.30 25.86 11.64
CA GLU A 124 -9.03 26.36 11.08
C GLU A 124 -9.01 26.25 9.53
N GLY A 125 -10.06 25.70 8.93
CA GLY A 125 -10.19 25.51 7.48
C GLY A 125 -9.50 24.27 6.91
N HIS A 126 -9.01 23.36 7.76
CA HIS A 126 -8.41 22.11 7.34
C HIS A 126 -9.46 21.10 6.88
N ALA A 127 -9.14 20.37 5.82
CA ALA A 127 -10.02 19.34 5.28
C ALA A 127 -10.07 18.10 6.18
N LEU A 128 -11.27 17.69 6.55
CA LEU A 128 -11.54 16.49 7.32
C LEU A 128 -12.36 15.51 6.46
N GLY A 129 -11.81 14.37 6.14
CA GLY A 129 -12.47 13.39 5.29
C GLY A 129 -11.89 11.99 5.44
N GLY A 130 -12.44 11.04 4.70
CA GLY A 130 -12.08 9.63 4.75
C GLY A 130 -13.32 8.75 4.95
N PRO A 131 -13.15 7.42 5.10
CA PRO A 131 -14.26 6.47 5.21
C PRO A 131 -15.22 6.78 6.34
N PHE A 132 -14.73 7.16 7.49
CA PHE A 132 -15.57 7.49 8.65
C PHE A 132 -16.52 8.67 8.36
N TYR A 133 -16.16 9.61 7.47
CA TYR A 133 -17.06 10.70 7.09
C TYR A 133 -18.08 10.27 6.05
N TYR A 134 -17.71 9.52 5.00
CA TYR A 134 -18.72 9.08 4.04
C TYR A 134 -19.60 7.94 4.57
N ILE A 135 -19.14 7.14 5.56
CA ILE A 135 -20.00 6.22 6.30
C ILE A 135 -21.05 7.02 7.10
N GLU A 136 -20.63 7.98 7.94
CA GLU A 136 -21.52 8.72 8.82
C GLU A 136 -22.47 9.64 8.05
N LYS A 137 -21.98 10.35 7.02
CA LYS A 137 -22.78 11.32 6.25
C LYS A 137 -23.49 10.72 5.03
N GLY A 138 -22.85 9.76 4.36
CA GLY A 138 -23.39 9.14 3.16
C GLY A 138 -24.40 8.04 3.45
N MET A 139 -24.14 7.18 4.44
CA MET A 139 -25.06 6.11 4.84
C MET A 139 -26.02 6.55 5.95
N GLY A 140 -25.71 7.63 6.67
CA GLY A 140 -26.55 8.20 7.71
C GLY A 140 -26.07 7.89 9.14
N LYS A 141 -26.66 8.64 10.09
CA LYS A 141 -26.24 8.65 11.51
C LYS A 141 -26.27 7.27 12.19
N ASN A 142 -27.17 6.38 11.74
CA ASN A 142 -27.29 5.02 12.29
C ASN A 142 -26.03 4.17 12.05
N TRP A 143 -25.21 4.53 11.07
CA TRP A 143 -23.97 3.83 10.72
C TRP A 143 -22.72 4.38 11.41
N LYS A 144 -22.88 5.30 12.34
CA LYS A 144 -21.76 5.92 13.06
C LYS A 144 -20.89 4.90 13.83
N TRP A 145 -21.47 3.80 14.29
CA TRP A 145 -20.71 2.71 14.90
C TRP A 145 -19.71 2.08 13.93
N LEU A 146 -20.11 1.90 12.66
CA LEU A 146 -19.25 1.36 11.60
C LEU A 146 -18.10 2.33 11.27
N ALA A 147 -18.40 3.66 11.23
CA ALA A 147 -17.39 4.70 11.07
C ALA A 147 -16.34 4.68 12.20
N LYS A 148 -16.80 4.51 13.46
CA LYS A 148 -15.91 4.38 14.61
C LYS A 148 -15.08 3.09 14.55
N ALA A 149 -15.68 1.95 14.17
CA ALA A 149 -14.96 0.68 14.01
C ALA A 149 -13.84 0.82 12.97
N PHE A 150 -14.12 1.41 11.80
CA PHE A 150 -13.12 1.74 10.80
C PHE A 150 -11.98 2.57 11.41
N ALA A 151 -12.31 3.64 12.12
CA ALA A 151 -11.31 4.55 12.67
C ALA A 151 -10.44 3.88 13.75
N VAL A 152 -10.99 2.98 14.59
CA VAL A 152 -10.22 2.19 15.54
C VAL A 152 -9.23 1.28 14.82
N PHE A 153 -9.69 0.54 13.81
CA PHE A 153 -8.81 -0.34 13.04
C PHE A 153 -7.74 0.46 12.28
N GLY A 154 -8.06 1.65 11.76
CA GLY A 154 -7.10 2.54 11.10
C GLY A 154 -6.00 3.06 12.04
N VAL A 155 -6.34 3.36 13.30
CA VAL A 155 -5.34 3.70 14.33
C VAL A 155 -4.41 2.51 14.61
N LEU A 156 -4.96 1.31 14.77
CA LEU A 156 -4.19 0.10 15.06
C LEU A 156 -3.33 -0.34 13.87
N ALA A 157 -3.86 -0.28 12.65
CA ALA A 157 -3.12 -0.57 11.41
C ALA A 157 -1.91 0.35 11.24
N GLY A 158 -2.05 1.65 11.54
CA GLY A 158 -0.92 2.58 11.51
C GLY A 158 0.08 2.32 12.62
N LEU A 159 -0.39 2.13 13.86
CA LEU A 159 0.49 2.03 15.04
C LEU A 159 1.26 0.71 15.14
N MET A 160 0.64 -0.43 14.77
CA MET A 160 1.20 -1.77 14.98
C MET A 160 1.20 -2.65 13.73
N GLY A 161 0.73 -2.14 12.60
CA GLY A 161 0.57 -2.92 11.37
C GLY A 161 1.40 -2.38 10.21
N ILE A 162 0.71 -2.21 9.10
CA ILE A 162 1.29 -1.76 7.81
C ILE A 162 2.00 -0.41 7.91
N GLY A 163 1.57 0.47 8.83
CA GLY A 163 2.13 1.81 8.96
C GLY A 163 3.49 1.88 9.64
N THR A 164 3.82 0.91 10.50
CA THR A 164 5.07 0.94 11.29
C THR A 164 5.82 -0.37 11.19
N PHE A 165 5.33 -1.41 11.87
CA PHE A 165 6.10 -2.64 12.12
C PHE A 165 6.60 -3.32 10.85
N THR A 166 5.77 -3.48 9.82
CA THR A 166 6.19 -4.10 8.55
C THR A 166 7.25 -3.27 7.84
N GLN A 167 7.13 -1.96 7.86
CA GLN A 167 8.03 -1.06 7.17
C GLN A 167 9.40 -1.00 7.85
N VAL A 168 9.42 -0.76 9.16
CA VAL A 168 10.69 -0.66 9.90
C VAL A 168 11.42 -2.00 9.97
N ASN A 169 10.67 -3.10 10.07
CA ASN A 169 11.24 -4.45 9.99
C ASN A 169 11.85 -4.72 8.61
N GLY A 170 11.15 -4.34 7.52
CA GLY A 170 11.67 -4.45 6.16
C GLY A 170 12.95 -3.62 5.94
N ILE A 171 13.00 -2.37 6.42
CA ILE A 171 14.21 -1.53 6.33
C ILE A 171 15.34 -2.16 7.13
N SER A 172 15.10 -2.51 8.38
CA SER A 172 16.15 -3.06 9.25
C SER A 172 16.69 -4.39 8.74
N SER A 173 15.82 -5.26 8.19
CA SER A 173 16.23 -6.51 7.57
C SER A 173 17.10 -6.29 6.32
N ALA A 174 16.74 -5.33 5.46
CA ALA A 174 17.52 -5.01 4.27
C ALA A 174 18.89 -4.41 4.63
N VAL A 175 18.93 -3.47 5.60
CA VAL A 175 20.18 -2.88 6.09
C VAL A 175 21.05 -3.94 6.75
N HIS A 176 20.47 -4.80 7.59
CA HIS A 176 21.18 -5.89 8.24
C HIS A 176 21.77 -6.88 7.23
N SER A 177 20.98 -7.32 6.25
CA SER A 177 21.44 -8.21 5.19
C SER A 177 22.59 -7.65 4.36
N PHE A 178 22.67 -6.33 4.20
CA PHE A 178 23.73 -5.66 3.45
C PHE A 178 25.00 -5.43 4.27
N PHE A 179 24.87 -4.99 5.53
CA PHE A 179 26.03 -4.56 6.35
C PHE A 179 26.54 -5.62 7.30
N ASP A 180 25.72 -6.57 7.75
CA ASP A 180 26.08 -7.55 8.78
C ASP A 180 25.33 -8.89 8.65
N ALA A 181 25.23 -9.42 7.43
CA ALA A 181 24.51 -10.67 7.11
C ALA A 181 24.89 -11.87 7.99
N ASN A 182 26.12 -11.88 8.50
CA ASN A 182 26.67 -12.98 9.30
C ASN A 182 26.53 -12.76 10.82
N ASN A 183 25.82 -11.73 11.27
CA ASN A 183 25.72 -11.36 12.69
C ASN A 183 27.10 -11.22 13.38
N SER A 184 28.07 -10.64 12.67
CA SER A 184 29.45 -10.51 13.17
C SER A 184 29.59 -9.49 14.31
N ASN A 185 28.68 -8.52 14.37
CA ASN A 185 28.69 -7.39 15.30
C ASN A 185 27.38 -7.32 16.08
N THR A 186 27.24 -8.13 17.11
CA THR A 186 26.04 -8.20 17.95
C THR A 186 26.24 -7.59 19.33
N VAL A 187 25.14 -7.21 19.97
CA VAL A 187 25.08 -6.78 21.36
C VAL A 187 23.88 -7.40 22.04
N ASN A 188 24.07 -7.85 23.27
CA ASN A 188 22.98 -8.37 24.08
C ASN A 188 22.26 -7.21 24.79
N ILE A 189 20.97 -7.02 24.45
CA ILE A 189 20.11 -6.03 25.08
C ILE A 189 19.34 -6.75 26.20
N PRO A 190 19.51 -6.33 27.48
CA PRO A 190 18.79 -6.94 28.59
C PRO A 190 17.29 -7.04 28.33
N PHE A 191 16.68 -8.19 28.59
CA PHE A 191 15.25 -8.54 28.42
C PHE A 191 14.73 -8.64 26.96
N ILE A 192 15.49 -8.18 25.93
CA ILE A 192 15.05 -8.18 24.53
C ILE A 192 15.77 -9.27 23.73
N GLY A 193 17.06 -9.48 23.99
CA GLY A 193 17.87 -10.50 23.29
C GLY A 193 19.11 -9.93 22.60
N GLU A 194 19.73 -10.77 21.76
CA GLU A 194 20.92 -10.42 20.99
C GLU A 194 20.54 -9.87 19.63
N TYR A 195 21.05 -8.67 19.31
CA TYR A 195 20.78 -8.00 18.04
C TYR A 195 22.04 -7.40 17.43
N SER A 196 22.10 -7.38 16.09
CA SER A 196 23.18 -6.70 15.37
C SER A 196 23.13 -5.19 15.57
N TRP A 197 24.30 -4.56 15.65
CA TRP A 197 24.42 -3.08 15.68
C TRP A 197 23.75 -2.41 14.48
N SER A 198 23.71 -3.06 13.32
CA SER A 198 23.03 -2.54 12.13
C SER A 198 21.52 -2.32 12.38
N ILE A 199 20.85 -3.21 13.10
CA ILE A 199 19.45 -3.11 13.48
C ILE A 199 19.24 -1.95 14.48
N ILE A 200 20.09 -1.87 15.51
CA ILE A 200 19.99 -0.84 16.56
C ILE A 200 20.18 0.55 15.98
N ILE A 201 21.24 0.76 15.19
CA ILE A 201 21.53 2.05 14.56
C ILE A 201 20.39 2.43 13.61
N THR A 202 19.88 1.49 12.82
CA THR A 202 18.76 1.72 11.92
C THR A 202 17.52 2.14 12.67
N SER A 203 17.17 1.48 13.78
CA SER A 203 15.99 1.82 14.59
C SER A 203 16.07 3.23 15.16
N ILE A 204 17.25 3.65 15.66
CA ILE A 204 17.48 4.98 16.18
C ILE A 204 17.36 6.05 15.08
N ILE A 205 18.04 5.84 13.94
CA ILE A 205 18.01 6.78 12.82
C ILE A 205 16.57 6.95 12.30
N LEU A 206 15.84 5.83 12.11
CA LEU A 206 14.46 5.88 11.66
C LEU A 206 13.54 6.62 12.63
N ALA A 207 13.64 6.32 13.93
CA ALA A 207 12.83 7.01 14.94
C ALA A 207 13.07 8.52 14.95
N VAL A 208 14.34 8.96 14.83
CA VAL A 208 14.70 10.39 14.77
C VAL A 208 14.17 11.04 13.50
N VAL A 209 14.44 10.44 12.33
CA VAL A 209 14.06 11.04 11.04
C VAL A 209 12.54 11.06 10.86
N VAL A 210 11.84 9.99 11.21
CA VAL A 210 10.37 9.96 11.23
C VAL A 210 9.81 11.01 12.18
N GLY A 211 10.36 11.11 13.40
CA GLY A 211 9.94 12.11 14.39
C GLY A 211 10.06 13.54 13.87
N LEU A 212 11.17 13.87 13.20
CA LEU A 212 11.37 15.19 12.60
C LEU A 212 10.33 15.56 11.54
N VAL A 213 9.84 14.57 10.77
CA VAL A 213 8.84 14.83 9.72
C VAL A 213 7.43 14.85 10.30
N VAL A 214 7.06 13.86 11.10
CA VAL A 214 5.71 13.64 11.66
C VAL A 214 5.25 14.81 12.54
N ILE A 215 6.15 15.40 13.32
CA ILE A 215 5.83 16.58 14.16
C ILE A 215 5.31 17.75 13.31
N GLY A 216 5.71 17.86 12.02
CA GLY A 216 5.26 18.91 11.10
C GLY A 216 3.87 18.69 10.47
N GLY A 217 3.23 17.55 10.72
CA GLY A 217 1.90 17.20 10.22
C GLY A 217 1.81 17.06 8.70
N ILE A 218 0.56 17.04 8.17
CA ILE A 218 0.26 16.72 6.76
C ILE A 218 1.04 17.57 5.74
N LYS A 219 1.23 18.85 6.00
CA LYS A 219 1.94 19.74 5.06
C LYS A 219 3.39 19.31 4.89
N ARG A 220 4.08 18.96 5.98
CA ARG A 220 5.48 18.50 5.92
C ARG A 220 5.55 17.10 5.31
N ILE A 221 4.65 16.19 5.68
CA ILE A 221 4.55 14.85 5.10
C ILE A 221 4.34 14.95 3.59
N SER A 222 3.38 15.76 3.14
CA SER A 222 3.11 15.95 1.71
C SER A 222 4.30 16.56 0.97
N ASN A 223 5.00 17.54 1.55
CA ASN A 223 6.18 18.13 0.94
C ASN A 223 7.32 17.12 0.77
N VAL A 224 7.55 16.26 1.76
CA VAL A 224 8.52 15.16 1.65
C VAL A 224 8.07 14.16 0.59
N ALA A 225 6.80 13.75 0.64
CA ALA A 225 6.25 12.79 -0.30
C ALA A 225 6.31 13.26 -1.76
N THR A 226 6.05 14.54 -2.05
CA THR A 226 6.09 15.10 -3.42
C THR A 226 7.48 15.08 -4.04
N ILE A 227 8.53 15.02 -3.24
CA ILE A 227 9.91 14.91 -3.71
C ILE A 227 10.37 13.46 -3.74
N VAL A 228 10.17 12.74 -2.63
CA VAL A 228 10.74 11.40 -2.46
C VAL A 228 10.00 10.36 -3.30
N VAL A 229 8.66 10.41 -3.35
CA VAL A 229 7.86 9.38 -4.04
C VAL A 229 8.14 9.31 -5.55
N PRO A 230 8.13 10.40 -6.32
CA PRO A 230 8.48 10.34 -7.73
C PRO A 230 9.92 9.87 -7.96
N PHE A 231 10.86 10.36 -7.14
CA PHE A 231 12.27 9.97 -7.23
C PHE A 231 12.46 8.47 -7.01
N MET A 232 11.93 7.93 -5.89
CA MET A 232 12.08 6.52 -5.56
C MET A 232 11.39 5.60 -6.58
N ALA A 233 10.19 6.00 -7.07
CA ALA A 233 9.45 5.20 -8.04
C ALA A 233 10.21 5.14 -9.38
N ILE A 234 10.72 6.28 -9.88
CA ILE A 234 11.51 6.33 -11.12
C ILE A 234 12.80 5.53 -10.97
N ALA A 235 13.52 5.70 -9.85
CA ALA A 235 14.77 4.97 -9.59
C ALA A 235 14.54 3.46 -9.61
N TYR A 236 13.49 2.99 -8.93
CA TYR A 236 13.14 1.57 -8.90
C TYR A 236 12.71 1.04 -10.26
N VAL A 237 11.87 1.80 -10.99
CA VAL A 237 11.42 1.43 -12.34
C VAL A 237 12.62 1.30 -13.29
N VAL A 238 13.55 2.27 -13.27
CA VAL A 238 14.77 2.19 -14.09
C VAL A 238 15.59 0.96 -13.73
N PHE A 239 15.78 0.71 -12.44
CA PHE A 239 16.53 -0.45 -11.97
C PHE A 239 15.88 -1.78 -12.38
N ALA A 240 14.54 -1.90 -12.25
CA ALA A 240 13.81 -3.08 -12.70
C ALA A 240 13.83 -3.25 -14.23
N LEU A 241 13.76 -2.15 -14.99
CA LEU A 241 13.90 -2.19 -16.45
C LEU A 241 15.28 -2.68 -16.88
N MET A 242 16.36 -2.32 -16.18
CA MET A 242 17.69 -2.86 -16.45
C MET A 242 17.70 -4.38 -16.37
N LEU A 243 17.08 -4.96 -15.34
CA LEU A 243 16.92 -6.42 -15.21
C LEU A 243 16.10 -7.01 -16.36
N ILE A 244 14.92 -6.44 -16.62
CA ILE A 244 13.99 -6.94 -17.65
C ILE A 244 14.66 -6.91 -19.03
N PHE A 245 15.33 -5.81 -19.38
CA PHE A 245 16.04 -5.69 -20.66
C PHE A 245 17.24 -6.63 -20.78
N SER A 246 17.89 -7.00 -19.67
CA SER A 246 18.95 -7.99 -19.67
C SER A 246 18.46 -9.43 -19.83
N ASN A 247 17.12 -9.68 -19.75
CA ASN A 247 16.52 -11.01 -19.81
C ASN A 247 15.33 -11.07 -20.79
N LEU A 248 15.37 -10.30 -21.89
CA LEU A 248 14.27 -10.23 -22.87
C LEU A 248 13.92 -11.59 -23.48
N ASP A 249 14.90 -12.43 -23.69
CA ASP A 249 14.77 -13.79 -24.20
C ASP A 249 13.89 -14.70 -23.32
N LYS A 250 13.87 -14.45 -22.02
CA LYS A 250 13.10 -15.22 -21.03
C LYS A 250 11.67 -14.70 -20.81
N ILE A 251 11.30 -13.53 -21.37
CA ILE A 251 9.96 -12.94 -21.16
C ILE A 251 8.83 -13.88 -21.62
N PRO A 252 8.87 -14.53 -22.80
CA PRO A 252 7.80 -15.44 -23.20
C PRO A 252 7.58 -16.59 -22.20
N MET A 253 8.68 -17.17 -21.70
CA MET A 253 8.65 -18.23 -20.67
C MET A 253 8.06 -17.71 -19.36
N ALA A 254 8.45 -16.51 -18.92
CA ALA A 254 7.93 -15.92 -17.68
C ALA A 254 6.41 -15.65 -17.77
N ILE A 255 5.93 -15.11 -18.88
CA ILE A 255 4.49 -14.91 -19.13
C ILE A 255 3.75 -16.25 -19.13
N GLU A 256 4.30 -17.25 -19.77
CA GLU A 256 3.73 -18.61 -19.78
C GLU A 256 3.62 -19.19 -18.36
N LEU A 257 4.67 -19.08 -17.54
CA LEU A 257 4.67 -19.51 -16.15
C LEU A 257 3.62 -18.78 -15.30
N ILE A 258 3.49 -17.46 -15.47
CA ILE A 258 2.50 -16.64 -14.76
C ILE A 258 1.09 -17.07 -15.14
N VAL A 259 0.78 -17.20 -16.42
CA VAL A 259 -0.56 -17.57 -16.90
C VAL A 259 -0.90 -19.01 -16.55
N LYS A 260 0.00 -19.97 -16.81
CA LYS A 260 -0.21 -21.38 -16.44
C LYS A 260 -0.34 -21.55 -14.93
N GLY A 261 0.49 -20.89 -14.14
CA GLY A 261 0.43 -20.91 -12.68
C GLY A 261 -0.88 -20.32 -12.12
N ALA A 262 -1.51 -19.39 -12.84
CA ALA A 262 -2.78 -18.83 -12.44
C ALA A 262 -3.98 -19.76 -12.61
N PHE A 263 -3.96 -20.65 -13.61
CA PHE A 263 -5.11 -21.47 -14.00
C PHE A 263 -4.87 -22.99 -13.91
N ASN A 264 -3.62 -23.45 -13.82
CA ASN A 264 -3.29 -24.88 -13.77
C ASN A 264 -2.43 -25.21 -12.54
N PRO A 265 -3.02 -25.72 -11.48
CA PRO A 265 -2.35 -25.97 -10.20
C PRO A 265 -1.31 -27.10 -10.23
N LYS A 266 -1.31 -27.96 -11.24
CA LYS A 266 -0.42 -29.13 -11.31
C LYS A 266 0.91 -28.86 -12.04
N ALA A 267 1.09 -27.71 -12.67
CA ALA A 267 2.15 -27.51 -13.65
C ALA A 267 3.46 -26.92 -13.09
N VAL A 268 3.53 -26.47 -11.85
CA VAL A 268 4.63 -25.60 -11.44
C VAL A 268 5.20 -26.02 -10.10
N THR A 269 5.69 -27.30 -9.93
CA THR A 269 6.45 -27.50 -8.69
C THR A 269 7.26 -28.79 -8.60
N GLY A 270 8.52 -28.63 -8.32
CA GLY A 270 9.22 -29.56 -7.42
C GLY A 270 8.98 -29.10 -5.97
N GLY A 271 7.91 -29.57 -5.31
CA GLY A 271 7.83 -29.55 -3.86
C GLY A 271 6.67 -28.79 -3.19
N VAL A 272 6.17 -27.67 -3.69
CA VAL A 272 5.05 -26.93 -3.07
C VAL A 272 3.89 -26.81 -4.06
N VAL A 273 2.83 -27.58 -3.83
CA VAL A 273 1.62 -27.57 -4.66
C VAL A 273 0.79 -26.34 -4.31
N GLY A 274 1.07 -25.21 -4.96
CA GLY A 274 0.13 -24.09 -4.98
C GLY A 274 -1.10 -24.44 -5.78
N THR A 275 -2.29 -24.54 -5.16
CA THR A 275 -3.55 -24.64 -5.88
C THR A 275 -3.88 -23.29 -6.51
N MET A 276 -4.67 -23.25 -7.60
CA MET A 276 -5.20 -21.99 -8.17
C MET A 276 -5.79 -21.09 -7.06
N LEU A 277 -6.47 -21.70 -6.09
CA LEU A 277 -7.04 -20.97 -4.96
C LEU A 277 -5.97 -20.30 -4.09
N VAL A 278 -4.85 -20.97 -3.82
CA VAL A 278 -3.73 -20.40 -3.05
C VAL A 278 -3.06 -19.28 -3.83
N ALA A 279 -2.81 -19.47 -5.14
CA ALA A 279 -2.27 -18.42 -6.00
C ALA A 279 -3.17 -17.18 -6.00
N MET A 280 -4.48 -17.38 -6.12
CA MET A 280 -5.47 -16.31 -6.06
C MET A 280 -5.48 -15.63 -4.69
N GLN A 281 -5.54 -16.40 -3.59
CA GLN A 281 -5.54 -15.83 -2.24
C GLN A 281 -4.29 -14.99 -1.97
N LYS A 282 -3.11 -15.56 -2.25
CA LYS A 282 -1.84 -14.87 -1.98
C LYS A 282 -1.65 -13.67 -2.91
N GLY A 283 -2.01 -13.79 -4.18
CA GLY A 283 -1.95 -12.69 -5.14
C GLY A 283 -2.90 -11.55 -4.78
N VAL A 284 -4.18 -11.84 -4.48
CA VAL A 284 -5.16 -10.83 -4.10
C VAL A 284 -4.80 -10.16 -2.78
N ALA A 285 -4.48 -10.94 -1.73
CA ALA A 285 -4.15 -10.40 -0.42
C ALA A 285 -2.91 -9.48 -0.47
N ARG A 286 -1.83 -9.90 -1.12
CA ARG A 286 -0.60 -9.09 -1.26
C ARG A 286 -0.78 -7.92 -2.22
N GLY A 287 -1.61 -8.05 -3.25
CA GLY A 287 -1.99 -6.94 -4.12
C GLY A 287 -2.73 -5.85 -3.37
N ILE A 288 -3.70 -6.22 -2.54
CA ILE A 288 -4.45 -5.28 -1.69
C ILE A 288 -3.55 -4.69 -0.59
N PHE A 289 -2.68 -5.48 0.00
CA PHE A 289 -1.68 -4.99 0.96
C PHE A 289 -0.80 -3.89 0.33
N SER A 290 -0.39 -4.05 -0.94
CA SER A 290 0.43 -3.06 -1.64
C SER A 290 -0.38 -1.81 -2.01
N ASN A 291 -1.46 -1.95 -2.79
CA ASN A 291 -2.18 -0.79 -3.34
C ASN A 291 -3.29 -0.24 -2.44
N GLU A 292 -3.63 -0.92 -1.35
CA GLU A 292 -4.65 -0.53 -0.36
C GLU A 292 -6.06 -0.30 -0.95
N ALA A 293 -6.38 -0.85 -2.12
CA ALA A 293 -7.70 -0.69 -2.72
C ALA A 293 -8.77 -1.44 -1.93
N GLY A 294 -9.76 -0.71 -1.43
CA GLY A 294 -10.80 -1.27 -0.56
C GLY A 294 -10.48 -1.21 0.93
N LEU A 295 -9.24 -0.87 1.32
CA LEU A 295 -8.89 -0.65 2.73
C LEU A 295 -9.47 0.66 3.27
N GLY A 296 -9.69 1.68 2.42
CA GLY A 296 -10.22 2.97 2.84
C GLY A 296 -9.16 3.93 3.41
N SER A 297 -7.89 3.66 3.27
CA SER A 297 -6.79 4.51 3.73
C SER A 297 -6.57 5.73 2.82
N ALA A 298 -6.43 5.53 1.51
CA ALA A 298 -6.20 6.59 0.54
C ALA A 298 -7.26 7.71 0.50
N PRO A 299 -8.56 7.45 0.77
CA PRO A 299 -9.56 8.51 0.91
C PRO A 299 -9.20 9.60 1.93
N ILE A 300 -8.43 9.26 2.95
CA ILE A 300 -8.00 10.20 3.99
C ILE A 300 -7.09 11.28 3.39
N ALA A 301 -6.09 10.88 2.57
CA ALA A 301 -5.26 11.84 1.85
C ALA A 301 -6.03 12.55 0.74
N SER A 302 -6.89 11.84 0.01
CA SER A 302 -7.68 12.39 -1.09
C SER A 302 -8.61 13.50 -0.63
N ALA A 303 -9.13 13.43 0.59
CA ALA A 303 -9.97 14.47 1.16
C ALA A 303 -9.23 15.80 1.36
N ALA A 304 -7.92 15.77 1.60
CA ALA A 304 -7.10 16.96 1.78
C ALA A 304 -6.75 17.68 0.46
N ALA A 305 -7.06 17.10 -0.70
CA ALA A 305 -6.73 17.67 -2.00
C ALA A 305 -7.49 18.97 -2.29
N LYS A 306 -6.79 19.96 -2.84
CA LYS A 306 -7.37 21.21 -3.36
C LYS A 306 -8.10 20.92 -4.66
N THR A 307 -9.38 20.58 -4.57
CA THR A 307 -10.25 20.30 -5.72
C THR A 307 -11.69 20.73 -5.46
N LYS A 308 -12.43 21.07 -6.51
CA LYS A 308 -13.86 21.34 -6.48
C LYS A 308 -14.69 20.12 -6.88
N GLU A 309 -14.10 19.25 -7.72
CA GLU A 309 -14.82 18.18 -8.38
C GLU A 309 -14.45 16.79 -7.80
N PRO A 310 -15.39 16.12 -7.12
CA PRO A 310 -15.18 14.78 -6.56
C PRO A 310 -14.71 13.75 -7.58
N VAL A 311 -15.28 13.78 -8.81
CA VAL A 311 -14.93 12.85 -9.90
C VAL A 311 -13.49 13.03 -10.33
N ARG A 312 -13.01 14.28 -10.41
CA ARG A 312 -11.61 14.57 -10.74
C ARG A 312 -10.65 13.94 -9.74
N GLN A 313 -10.92 14.13 -8.44
CA GLN A 313 -10.09 13.50 -7.41
C GLN A 313 -10.18 11.97 -7.42
N GLY A 314 -11.35 11.41 -7.71
CA GLY A 314 -11.51 9.97 -7.91
C GLY A 314 -10.57 9.45 -9.01
N LEU A 315 -10.53 10.12 -10.16
CA LEU A 315 -9.61 9.77 -11.26
C LEU A 315 -8.14 9.87 -10.85
N VAL A 316 -7.75 10.94 -10.16
CA VAL A 316 -6.38 11.09 -9.66
C VAL A 316 -6.03 9.97 -8.67
N THR A 317 -6.93 9.67 -7.70
CA THR A 317 -6.69 8.61 -6.70
C THR A 317 -6.55 7.23 -7.34
N MET A 318 -7.31 6.95 -8.40
CA MET A 318 -7.23 5.70 -9.17
C MET A 318 -5.83 5.44 -9.75
N THR A 319 -5.11 6.49 -10.14
CA THR A 319 -3.76 6.34 -10.71
C THR A 319 -2.76 5.77 -9.69
N GLY A 320 -3.05 5.91 -8.38
CA GLY A 320 -2.24 5.32 -7.33
C GLY A 320 -2.13 3.79 -7.47
N THR A 321 -3.25 3.09 -7.62
CA THR A 321 -3.24 1.63 -7.83
C THR A 321 -2.57 1.23 -9.15
N PHE A 322 -2.75 2.04 -10.21
CA PHE A 322 -2.07 1.81 -11.48
C PHE A 322 -0.54 1.86 -11.31
N LEU A 323 -0.02 2.92 -10.70
CA LEU A 323 1.42 3.09 -10.50
C LEU A 323 2.00 2.06 -9.53
N ASP A 324 1.33 1.84 -8.40
CA ASP A 324 1.77 0.91 -7.36
C ASP A 324 1.83 -0.53 -7.86
N THR A 325 0.73 -1.06 -8.38
CA THR A 325 0.62 -2.50 -8.64
C THR A 325 0.78 -2.84 -10.11
N ILE A 326 0.06 -2.14 -11.02
CA ILE A 326 0.18 -2.45 -12.46
C ILE A 326 1.59 -2.13 -12.97
N VAL A 327 2.26 -1.12 -12.42
CA VAL A 327 3.65 -0.80 -12.83
C VAL A 327 4.64 -1.47 -11.87
N ILE A 328 4.75 -1.01 -10.63
CA ILE A 328 5.87 -1.38 -9.74
C ILE A 328 5.82 -2.86 -9.33
N CYS A 329 4.67 -3.37 -8.83
CA CYS A 329 4.60 -4.79 -8.44
C CYS A 329 4.76 -5.73 -9.63
N THR A 330 4.29 -5.34 -10.83
CA THR A 330 4.50 -6.13 -12.05
C THR A 330 5.99 -6.24 -12.37
N MET A 331 6.74 -5.15 -12.27
CA MET A 331 8.18 -5.16 -12.52
C MET A 331 8.91 -6.03 -11.50
N THR A 332 8.57 -5.93 -10.22
CA THR A 332 9.15 -6.80 -9.18
C THR A 332 8.83 -8.27 -9.44
N GLY A 333 7.56 -8.59 -9.68
CA GLY A 333 7.13 -9.97 -9.88
C GLY A 333 7.72 -10.58 -11.17
N LEU A 334 7.77 -9.81 -12.25
CA LEU A 334 8.40 -10.24 -13.49
C LEU A 334 9.90 -10.49 -13.28
N SER A 335 10.60 -9.62 -12.56
CA SER A 335 12.02 -9.79 -12.23
C SER A 335 12.28 -11.09 -11.46
N ILE A 336 11.43 -11.42 -10.47
CA ILE A 336 11.52 -12.65 -9.68
C ILE A 336 11.27 -13.89 -10.56
N VAL A 337 10.29 -13.84 -11.46
CA VAL A 337 9.96 -14.98 -12.33
C VAL A 337 11.03 -15.18 -13.42
N LEU A 338 11.54 -14.11 -14.04
CA LEU A 338 12.59 -14.16 -15.07
C LEU A 338 13.89 -14.81 -14.58
N THR A 339 14.24 -14.59 -13.32
CA THR A 339 15.48 -15.09 -12.72
C THR A 339 15.30 -16.45 -12.02
N GLY A 340 14.05 -16.91 -11.83
CA GLY A 340 13.78 -18.13 -11.07
C GLY A 340 14.01 -18.00 -9.55
N ALA A 341 14.20 -16.78 -9.03
CA ALA A 341 14.53 -16.53 -7.63
C ALA A 341 13.51 -17.12 -6.63
N TRP A 342 12.26 -17.27 -7.05
CA TRP A 342 11.19 -17.86 -6.24
C TRP A 342 11.35 -19.37 -5.97
N GLN A 343 12.25 -20.06 -6.69
CA GLN A 343 12.54 -21.49 -6.54
C GLN A 343 13.78 -21.76 -5.68
N VAL A 344 14.51 -20.72 -5.29
CA VAL A 344 15.74 -20.88 -4.51
C VAL A 344 15.38 -21.16 -3.06
N GLU A 345 15.76 -22.34 -2.58
CA GLU A 345 15.51 -22.78 -1.20
C GLU A 345 16.21 -21.86 -0.18
N GLY A 346 15.51 -21.59 0.92
CA GLY A 346 16.05 -20.78 2.02
C GLY A 346 15.98 -19.26 1.81
N LEU A 347 15.53 -18.78 0.64
CA LEU A 347 15.29 -17.35 0.44
C LEU A 347 13.88 -16.96 0.84
N GLU A 348 13.76 -15.89 1.61
CA GLU A 348 12.50 -15.32 2.04
C GLU A 348 12.49 -13.78 1.90
N GLY A 349 11.31 -13.22 1.71
CA GLY A 349 11.08 -11.78 1.74
C GLY A 349 12.00 -10.98 0.82
N VAL A 350 12.79 -10.08 1.39
CA VAL A 350 13.73 -9.24 0.63
C VAL A 350 14.84 -10.04 -0.03
N GLY A 351 15.24 -11.18 0.55
CA GLY A 351 16.29 -12.04 0.01
C GLY A 351 15.97 -12.55 -1.40
N VAL A 352 14.71 -12.90 -1.65
CA VAL A 352 14.25 -13.35 -2.99
C VAL A 352 14.42 -12.24 -4.02
N THR A 353 14.00 -11.02 -3.70
CA THR A 353 14.12 -9.88 -4.62
C THR A 353 15.59 -9.46 -4.79
N SER A 354 16.40 -9.52 -3.72
CA SER A 354 17.84 -9.23 -3.78
C SER A 354 18.56 -10.21 -4.70
N TYR A 355 18.28 -11.49 -4.57
CA TYR A 355 18.79 -12.52 -5.45
C TYR A 355 18.37 -12.28 -6.91
N ALA A 356 17.09 -11.99 -7.13
CA ALA A 356 16.59 -11.71 -8.48
C ALA A 356 17.35 -10.56 -9.16
N PHE A 357 17.60 -9.47 -8.45
CA PHE A 357 18.33 -8.32 -9.01
C PHE A 357 19.84 -8.60 -9.14
N GLY A 358 20.42 -9.38 -8.24
CA GLY A 358 21.84 -9.82 -8.33
C GLY A 358 22.12 -10.65 -9.58
N GLU A 359 21.32 -11.69 -9.77
CA GLU A 359 21.46 -12.61 -10.91
C GLU A 359 20.94 -11.99 -12.23
N GLY A 360 19.91 -11.15 -12.15
CA GLY A 360 19.22 -10.62 -13.33
C GLY A 360 19.94 -9.46 -14.03
N ILE A 361 20.95 -8.84 -13.39
CA ILE A 361 21.72 -7.71 -13.96
C ILE A 361 23.21 -8.09 -14.05
N PRO A 362 23.62 -8.87 -15.06
CA PRO A 362 24.96 -9.50 -15.10
C PRO A 362 26.12 -8.50 -15.26
N PHE A 363 25.86 -7.26 -15.64
CA PHE A 363 26.88 -6.21 -15.81
C PHE A 363 27.12 -5.38 -14.54
N LEU A 364 26.34 -5.59 -13.47
CA LEU A 364 26.54 -4.96 -12.17
C LEU A 364 27.01 -5.98 -11.14
N PRO A 365 28.00 -5.65 -10.28
CA PRO A 365 28.34 -6.49 -9.16
C PRO A 365 27.15 -6.70 -8.21
N GLU A 366 26.99 -7.91 -7.68
CA GLU A 366 25.90 -8.26 -6.75
C GLU A 366 25.81 -7.30 -5.55
N ARG A 367 26.94 -6.85 -5.02
CA ARG A 367 26.98 -5.86 -3.93
C ARG A 367 26.37 -4.52 -4.32
N VAL A 368 26.49 -4.10 -5.59
CA VAL A 368 25.91 -2.86 -6.10
C VAL A 368 24.41 -3.02 -6.25
N THR A 369 23.93 -4.13 -6.81
CA THR A 369 22.50 -4.40 -6.98
C THR A 369 21.80 -4.49 -5.62
N SER A 370 22.39 -5.21 -4.64
CA SER A 370 21.88 -5.30 -3.27
C SER A 370 21.86 -3.94 -2.57
N PHE A 371 22.87 -3.08 -2.78
CA PHE A 371 22.88 -1.71 -2.24
C PHE A 371 21.74 -0.87 -2.81
N ILE A 372 21.55 -0.88 -4.14
CA ILE A 372 20.47 -0.13 -4.80
C ILE A 372 19.11 -0.61 -4.28
N LEU A 373 18.89 -1.91 -4.17
CA LEU A 373 17.64 -2.46 -3.66
C LEU A 373 17.38 -2.09 -2.21
N MET A 374 18.40 -2.16 -1.34
CA MET A 374 18.32 -1.72 0.06
C MET A 374 17.91 -0.24 0.15
N VAL A 375 18.52 0.62 -0.66
CA VAL A 375 18.18 2.05 -0.71
C VAL A 375 16.76 2.26 -1.20
N CYS A 376 16.33 1.61 -2.29
CA CYS A 376 14.96 1.69 -2.79
C CYS A 376 13.95 1.24 -1.73
N LEU A 377 14.18 0.09 -1.10
CA LEU A 377 13.30 -0.42 -0.05
C LEU A 377 13.24 0.53 1.16
N THR A 378 14.38 1.11 1.54
CA THR A 378 14.44 2.10 2.63
C THR A 378 13.58 3.32 2.33
N PHE A 379 13.66 3.90 1.12
CA PHE A 379 12.81 5.03 0.74
C PHE A 379 11.33 4.64 0.65
N PHE A 380 11.00 3.50 0.06
CA PHE A 380 9.64 2.99 -0.04
C PHE A 380 9.01 2.84 1.34
N ALA A 381 9.66 2.10 2.21
CA ALA A 381 9.15 1.84 3.55
C ALA A 381 9.14 3.09 4.43
N PHE A 382 10.15 3.97 4.34
CA PHE A 382 10.19 5.24 5.07
C PHE A 382 9.01 6.13 4.70
N THR A 383 8.71 6.29 3.41
CA THR A 383 7.56 7.10 2.99
C THR A 383 6.23 6.50 3.44
N THR A 384 6.13 5.15 3.48
CA THR A 384 4.94 4.47 3.99
C THR A 384 4.70 4.76 5.48
N ILE A 385 5.75 4.79 6.30
CA ILE A 385 5.64 5.19 7.70
C ILE A 385 5.04 6.60 7.82
N LEU A 386 5.49 7.55 6.99
CA LEU A 386 5.00 8.92 7.02
C LEU A 386 3.51 9.03 6.57
N GLY A 387 3.15 8.34 5.50
CA GLY A 387 1.78 8.33 4.98
C GLY A 387 0.78 7.74 5.98
N TRP A 388 1.16 6.65 6.62
CA TRP A 388 0.32 5.96 7.61
C TRP A 388 0.23 6.70 8.95
N ASP A 389 1.24 7.47 9.35
CA ASP A 389 1.10 8.39 10.49
C ASP A 389 -0.06 9.36 10.25
N TYR A 390 -0.12 9.99 9.08
CA TYR A 390 -1.21 10.88 8.73
C TYR A 390 -2.58 10.18 8.72
N TYR A 391 -2.66 8.95 8.21
CA TYR A 391 -3.92 8.20 8.17
C TYR A 391 -4.42 7.84 9.57
N SER A 392 -3.56 7.28 10.39
CA SER A 392 -3.90 6.87 11.76
C SER A 392 -4.18 8.06 12.67
N GLU A 393 -3.43 9.17 12.53
CA GLU A 393 -3.72 10.42 13.24
C GLU A 393 -5.09 10.99 12.84
N SER A 394 -5.46 10.92 11.56
CA SER A 394 -6.78 11.37 11.09
C SER A 394 -7.92 10.51 11.63
N CYS A 395 -7.72 9.18 11.69
CA CYS A 395 -8.64 8.27 12.37
C CYS A 395 -8.80 8.61 13.85
N LEU A 396 -7.70 8.88 14.55
CA LEU A 396 -7.71 9.25 15.96
C LEU A 396 -8.40 10.60 16.20
N LYS A 397 -8.14 11.59 15.33
CA LYS A 397 -8.83 12.89 15.39
C LYS A 397 -10.36 12.74 15.27
N TYR A 398 -10.83 11.87 14.37
CA TYR A 398 -12.25 11.56 14.27
C TYR A 398 -12.82 10.96 15.57
N LEU A 399 -12.12 9.97 16.17
CA LEU A 399 -12.54 9.32 17.42
C LEU A 399 -12.56 10.27 18.60
N THR A 400 -11.56 11.15 18.70
CA THR A 400 -11.33 12.05 19.85
C THR A 400 -11.86 13.47 19.64
N LYS A 401 -12.57 13.70 18.53
CA LYS A 401 -13.07 15.03 18.12
C LYS A 401 -11.95 16.09 18.10
N GLY A 402 -10.77 15.70 17.62
CA GLY A 402 -9.63 16.61 17.45
C GLY A 402 -8.89 16.99 18.74
N ASN A 403 -8.99 16.19 19.83
CA ASN A 403 -8.29 16.47 21.08
C ASN A 403 -6.76 16.51 20.88
N LYS A 404 -6.20 17.73 20.93
CA LYS A 404 -4.77 18.01 20.65
C LYS A 404 -3.82 17.27 21.60
N LYS A 405 -4.23 17.02 22.88
CA LYS A 405 -3.39 16.28 23.85
C LYS A 405 -3.27 14.81 23.47
N ILE A 406 -4.39 14.16 23.11
CA ILE A 406 -4.40 12.74 22.74
C ILE A 406 -3.62 12.55 21.43
N VAL A 407 -3.79 13.42 20.44
CA VAL A 407 -3.03 13.40 19.19
C VAL A 407 -1.51 13.54 19.46
N LYS A 408 -1.12 14.43 20.36
CA LYS A 408 0.29 14.58 20.73
C LYS A 408 0.87 13.32 21.37
N VAL A 409 0.14 12.68 22.29
CA VAL A 409 0.56 11.40 22.90
C VAL A 409 0.68 10.31 21.82
N PHE A 410 -0.28 10.23 20.92
CA PHE A 410 -0.24 9.26 19.81
C PHE A 410 1.02 9.39 18.94
N ARG A 411 1.44 10.62 18.61
CA ARG A 411 2.67 10.83 17.83
C ARG A 411 3.91 10.26 18.55
N TYR A 412 4.00 10.42 19.87
CA TYR A 412 5.10 9.80 20.63
C TYR A 412 5.01 8.28 20.63
N LEU A 413 3.81 7.72 20.79
CA LEU A 413 3.61 6.26 20.69
C LEU A 413 3.94 5.74 19.29
N TYR A 414 3.63 6.49 18.24
CA TYR A 414 3.97 6.14 16.87
C TYR A 414 5.50 6.10 16.66
N ILE A 415 6.22 7.12 17.13
CA ILE A 415 7.69 7.14 17.07
C ILE A 415 8.30 5.99 17.88
N LEU A 416 7.72 5.69 19.04
CA LEU A 416 8.13 4.54 19.85
C LEU A 416 7.90 3.21 19.12
N ALA A 417 6.77 3.06 18.44
CA ALA A 417 6.48 1.87 17.62
C ALA A 417 7.48 1.72 16.46
N VAL A 418 7.89 2.82 15.81
CA VAL A 418 8.95 2.83 14.81
C VAL A 418 10.29 2.35 15.40
N PHE A 419 10.61 2.75 16.63
CA PHE A 419 11.82 2.28 17.32
C PHE A 419 11.77 0.79 17.68
N ILE A 420 10.61 0.29 18.12
CA ILE A 420 10.44 -1.10 18.60
C ILE A 420 10.32 -2.11 17.45
N GLY A 421 9.71 -1.72 16.33
CA GLY A 421 9.38 -2.61 15.22
C GLY A 421 10.52 -3.50 14.70
N PRO A 422 11.77 -3.00 14.58
CA PRO A 422 12.90 -3.82 14.14
C PRO A 422 13.24 -5.03 15.03
N TYR A 423 12.79 -5.00 16.29
CA TYR A 423 13.06 -6.08 17.26
C TYR A 423 11.98 -7.15 17.29
N MET A 424 10.94 -7.03 16.49
CA MET A 424 9.85 -8.01 16.39
C MET A 424 10.14 -9.06 15.33
N THR A 425 9.55 -10.25 15.47
CA THR A 425 9.68 -11.33 14.47
C THR A 425 8.91 -10.98 13.20
N ILE A 426 9.48 -11.30 12.05
CA ILE A 426 8.88 -11.04 10.72
C ILE A 426 7.46 -11.61 10.64
N SER A 427 7.28 -12.87 11.05
CA SER A 427 5.97 -13.55 10.99
C SER A 427 4.89 -12.81 11.78
N ALA A 428 5.14 -12.47 13.05
CA ALA A 428 4.17 -11.76 13.89
C ALA A 428 3.81 -10.37 13.32
N VAL A 429 4.81 -9.64 12.81
CA VAL A 429 4.64 -8.31 12.22
C VAL A 429 3.70 -8.35 11.00
N TRP A 430 3.91 -9.28 10.08
CA TRP A 430 3.07 -9.40 8.89
C TRP A 430 1.65 -9.87 9.22
N THR A 431 1.52 -10.85 10.13
CA THR A 431 0.21 -11.37 10.54
C THR A 431 -0.64 -10.30 11.24
N ILE A 432 -0.04 -9.51 12.14
CA ILE A 432 -0.73 -8.39 12.80
C ILE A 432 -1.18 -7.34 11.78
N ALA A 433 -0.30 -7.00 10.82
CA ALA A 433 -0.63 -6.03 9.78
C ALA A 433 -1.77 -6.51 8.89
N ASP A 434 -1.75 -7.77 8.49
CA ASP A 434 -2.81 -8.39 7.68
C ASP A 434 -4.16 -8.37 8.42
N ILE A 435 -4.19 -8.74 9.69
CA ILE A 435 -5.40 -8.71 10.52
C ILE A 435 -6.03 -7.32 10.54
N PHE A 436 -5.27 -6.27 10.87
CA PHE A 436 -5.82 -4.92 10.95
C PHE A 436 -6.23 -4.36 9.58
N ASN A 437 -5.50 -4.67 8.52
CA ASN A 437 -5.89 -4.32 7.16
C ASN A 437 -7.22 -4.95 6.77
N GLY A 438 -7.38 -6.24 7.00
CA GLY A 438 -8.62 -6.95 6.70
C GLY A 438 -9.81 -6.41 7.50
N LEU A 439 -9.62 -6.17 8.81
CA LEU A 439 -10.65 -5.59 9.66
C LEU A 439 -11.03 -4.17 9.24
N MET A 440 -10.09 -3.38 8.73
CA MET A 440 -10.34 -2.03 8.20
C MET A 440 -11.07 -2.07 6.86
N ALA A 441 -10.80 -3.08 6.02
CA ALA A 441 -11.44 -3.24 4.72
C ALA A 441 -12.94 -3.50 4.83
N ILE A 442 -13.38 -4.29 5.81
CA ILE A 442 -14.79 -4.68 5.96
C ILE A 442 -15.73 -3.46 6.04
N PRO A 443 -15.60 -2.51 6.99
CA PRO A 443 -16.48 -1.35 7.08
C PRO A 443 -16.40 -0.45 5.84
N ASN A 444 -15.23 -0.33 5.22
CA ASN A 444 -15.06 0.46 4.02
C ASN A 444 -15.80 -0.18 2.82
N MET A 445 -15.63 -1.48 2.61
CA MET A 445 -16.31 -2.16 1.52
C MET A 445 -17.84 -2.13 1.67
N ILE A 446 -18.38 -2.29 2.88
CA ILE A 446 -19.81 -2.12 3.16
C ILE A 446 -20.28 -0.73 2.70
N ALA A 447 -19.52 0.31 3.02
CA ALA A 447 -19.84 1.68 2.60
C ALA A 447 -19.77 1.87 1.07
N LEU A 448 -18.77 1.29 0.41
CA LEU A 448 -18.64 1.37 -1.04
C LEU A 448 -19.80 0.66 -1.75
N PHE A 449 -20.26 -0.48 -1.26
CA PHE A 449 -21.47 -1.13 -1.77
C PHE A 449 -22.70 -0.23 -1.61
N ALA A 450 -22.95 0.29 -0.42
CA ALA A 450 -24.09 1.13 -0.11
C ALA A 450 -24.08 2.44 -0.95
N LEU A 451 -22.91 3.03 -1.15
CA LEU A 451 -22.76 4.33 -1.84
C LEU A 451 -22.41 4.18 -3.33
N SER A 452 -22.33 2.95 -3.87
CA SER A 452 -21.98 2.71 -5.28
C SER A 452 -22.93 3.37 -6.27
N GLY A 453 -24.22 3.55 -5.90
CA GLY A 453 -25.20 4.31 -6.68
C GLY A 453 -24.87 5.81 -6.72
N VAL A 454 -24.36 6.36 -5.62
CA VAL A 454 -23.91 7.76 -5.55
C VAL A 454 -22.72 7.97 -6.47
N VAL A 455 -21.74 7.06 -6.42
CA VAL A 455 -20.56 7.08 -7.29
C VAL A 455 -20.99 7.09 -8.77
N ALA A 456 -21.87 6.15 -9.17
CA ALA A 456 -22.36 6.07 -10.54
C ALA A 456 -23.09 7.35 -11.00
N LYS A 457 -23.93 7.93 -10.14
CA LYS A 457 -24.66 9.17 -10.42
C LYS A 457 -23.75 10.36 -10.63
N GLU A 458 -22.77 10.57 -9.72
CA GLU A 458 -21.80 11.67 -9.82
C GLU A 458 -20.93 11.51 -11.08
N THR A 459 -20.46 10.29 -11.36
CA THR A 459 -19.67 9.98 -12.55
C THR A 459 -20.44 10.33 -13.83
N LYS A 460 -21.70 9.82 -13.94
CA LYS A 460 -22.55 10.09 -15.10
C LYS A 460 -22.82 11.59 -15.28
N LYS A 461 -23.14 12.28 -14.21
CA LYS A 461 -23.40 13.73 -14.22
C LYS A 461 -22.18 14.52 -14.74
N PHE A 462 -21.00 14.25 -14.18
CA PHE A 462 -19.75 14.93 -14.53
C PHE A 462 -19.41 14.81 -16.02
N PHE A 463 -19.50 13.59 -16.56
CA PHE A 463 -19.18 13.36 -17.98
C PHE A 463 -20.27 13.87 -18.93
N ALA A 464 -21.55 13.83 -18.53
CA ALA A 464 -22.67 14.38 -19.31
C ALA A 464 -22.59 15.92 -19.41
N GLU A 465 -22.20 16.61 -18.34
CA GLU A 465 -22.03 18.06 -18.33
C GLU A 465 -20.79 18.55 -19.08
N GLY A 466 -19.98 17.65 -19.62
CA GLY A 466 -18.78 17.98 -20.39
C GLY A 466 -17.68 18.66 -19.58
N LYS A 467 -17.74 18.61 -18.26
CA LYS A 467 -16.75 19.23 -17.33
C LYS A 467 -15.31 18.80 -17.58
N HIS A 468 -15.12 17.57 -18.12
CA HIS A 468 -13.80 17.08 -18.51
C HIS A 468 -13.20 17.78 -19.74
N LYS A 469 -14.04 18.48 -20.55
CA LYS A 469 -13.64 19.23 -21.75
C LYS A 469 -13.36 20.70 -21.46
N GLN A 470 -13.77 21.22 -20.31
CA GLN A 470 -13.46 22.59 -19.94
C GLN A 470 -11.95 22.74 -19.84
N LYS A 471 -11.36 23.39 -20.85
CA LYS A 471 -10.00 23.92 -20.78
C LYS A 471 -10.01 24.91 -19.62
N ASN A 472 -9.12 24.72 -18.64
CA ASN A 472 -8.81 25.82 -17.75
C ASN A 472 -8.27 26.95 -18.62
N SER A 473 -9.11 27.95 -18.82
CA SER A 473 -8.70 29.24 -19.39
C SER A 473 -7.83 29.94 -18.36
#